data_56e0b1c1dcd57114c93fac1cf6d0a57f
#
_entry.id   56e0b1c1dcd57114c93fac1cf6d0a57f
#
_cell.length_a   1.000
_cell.length_b   1.000
_cell.length_c   1.000
_cell.angle_alpha   90.00
_cell.angle_beta   90.00
_cell.angle_gamma   90.00
#
_symmetry.space_group_name_H-M   'P 1'
#
loop_
_entity.id
_entity.type
_entity.pdbx_description
1 polymer ?
#
loop_
_entity_poly.entity_id
_entity_poly.type
_entity_poly.pdbx_seq_one_letter_code
_entity_poly.pdbx_strand_id
1 'polypeptide(L)'
;MHIPAIAAVSLFALAAASSAQAQPAAKALQVKIGTASPLSGTGAHQGKDIENGARMAIDDLNAKGIVLGGRKLQWVLQPEDDAADPKTGAAVAQKLVDAKVAAVVGHLNSGTTVPASKIYANAGIPQISPAATTPLYTNQGFKTAFRVVANDNLVGRTLATYAIGTLKAKKIAVIDDRTAFGQGLADEFAKGVKKAGSGAAVVSRQFTNDKATDFNAILTQIRARDPDVIFYGGMDAVAGPMLKQMKALGLRAKLVSGDGVCSEKMPLLAGDALGDDKVYCVVAGGVGPAQEAGLNAFNARYQQRYKMPVQTYAPYAYDAVMVFAKAMQAANSSDPAKYLPALAAVKHEGVTGSIAFDPKGDLRNAALTLYTFRKGQKVKLQVLR
;
A
#
# COMPACT_ATOMS: atom_id res chain seq x y z
N MET A 1 37.13 -53.44 86.96
CA MET A 1 37.14 -53.59 85.51
C MET A 1 36.15 -52.54 84.96
N HIS A 2 36.68 -51.47 84.44
CA HIS A 2 35.85 -50.33 83.94
C HIS A 2 35.83 -50.38 82.42
N ILE A 3 34.64 -50.34 81.83
CA ILE A 3 34.43 -50.24 80.37
C ILE A 3 33.87 -48.85 80.13
N PRO A 4 34.51 -48.03 79.33
CA PRO A 4 33.91 -46.70 78.95
C PRO A 4 32.97 -46.83 77.81
N ALA A 5 31.82 -46.10 77.93
CA ALA A 5 30.81 -45.95 76.86
C ALA A 5 31.28 -44.95 75.81
N ILE A 6 31.17 -45.29 74.53
CA ILE A 6 31.45 -44.45 73.41
C ILE A 6 30.11 -43.78 72.99
N ALA A 7 30.01 -42.44 73.09
CA ALA A 7 28.91 -41.69 72.62
C ALA A 7 29.10 -41.37 71.11
N ALA A 8 28.18 -41.88 70.28
CA ALA A 8 28.12 -41.49 68.85
C ALA A 8 27.36 -40.23 68.64
N VAL A 9 28.04 -39.16 68.13
CA VAL A 9 27.43 -37.90 67.76
C VAL A 9 27.03 -38.02 66.27
N SER A 10 25.71 -38.05 66.02
CA SER A 10 25.15 -38.03 64.68
C SER A 10 25.02 -36.56 64.20
N LEU A 11 25.84 -36.17 63.21
CA LEU A 11 25.67 -34.90 62.51
C LEU A 11 24.50 -35.00 61.49
N PHE A 12 23.41 -34.30 61.77
CA PHE A 12 22.35 -34.07 60.76
C PHE A 12 22.79 -32.85 59.93
N ALA A 13 23.16 -33.14 58.63
CA ALA A 13 23.35 -32.09 57.63
C ALA A 13 21.96 -31.68 57.08
N LEU A 14 21.44 -30.49 57.42
CA LEU A 14 20.31 -29.88 56.79
C LEU A 14 20.71 -29.40 55.40
N ALA A 15 20.30 -30.10 54.35
CA ALA A 15 20.35 -29.62 52.96
C ALA A 15 19.23 -28.61 52.75
N ALA A 16 19.59 -27.31 52.76
CA ALA A 16 18.69 -26.25 52.35
C ALA A 16 18.46 -26.31 50.83
N ALA A 17 17.37 -26.94 50.41
CA ALA A 17 16.91 -26.87 49.02
C ALA A 17 16.42 -25.46 48.74
N SER A 18 17.26 -24.63 48.10
CA SER A 18 16.83 -23.34 47.53
C SER A 18 15.82 -23.59 46.40
N SER A 19 14.54 -23.49 46.69
CA SER A 19 13.50 -23.43 45.68
C SER A 19 13.67 -22.16 44.89
N ALA A 20 14.30 -22.26 43.72
CA ALA A 20 14.30 -21.20 42.73
C ALA A 20 12.84 -20.96 42.31
N GLN A 21 12.19 -19.97 42.92
CA GLN A 21 10.89 -19.50 42.47
C GLN A 21 11.07 -18.98 41.05
N ALA A 22 10.56 -19.73 40.06
CA ALA A 22 10.46 -19.23 38.69
C ALA A 22 9.64 -17.95 38.73
N GLN A 23 10.30 -16.79 38.50
CA GLN A 23 9.61 -15.53 38.33
C GLN A 23 8.55 -15.70 37.23
N PRO A 24 7.29 -15.31 37.45
CA PRO A 24 6.26 -15.41 36.40
C PRO A 24 6.76 -14.66 35.18
N ALA A 25 6.77 -15.34 34.04
CA ALA A 25 7.20 -14.74 32.77
C ALA A 25 6.45 -13.44 32.55
N ALA A 26 7.17 -12.32 32.38
CA ALA A 26 6.58 -11.02 32.18
C ALA A 26 5.55 -11.09 31.04
N LYS A 27 4.32 -10.64 31.30
CA LYS A 27 3.24 -10.64 30.31
C LYS A 27 3.72 -9.97 29.02
N ALA A 28 3.50 -10.62 27.87
CA ALA A 28 3.92 -10.09 26.58
C ALA A 28 3.37 -8.67 26.36
N LEU A 29 4.18 -7.79 25.79
CA LEU A 29 3.77 -6.45 25.44
C LEU A 29 2.99 -6.49 24.12
N GLN A 30 1.70 -6.19 24.18
CA GLN A 30 0.89 -6.14 22.98
C GLN A 30 1.18 -4.86 22.18
N VAL A 31 1.48 -5.02 20.88
CA VAL A 31 1.65 -3.93 19.92
C VAL A 31 0.55 -4.04 18.88
N LYS A 32 -0.37 -3.09 18.88
CA LYS A 32 -1.48 -3.03 17.92
C LYS A 32 -1.07 -2.22 16.70
N ILE A 33 -1.20 -2.82 15.51
CA ILE A 33 -1.05 -2.13 14.23
C ILE A 33 -2.44 -2.01 13.62
N GLY A 34 -2.90 -0.77 13.40
CA GLY A 34 -4.14 -0.52 12.68
C GLY A 34 -3.96 -0.70 11.18
N THR A 35 -4.99 -1.21 10.49
CA THR A 35 -5.11 -1.07 9.04
C THR A 35 -6.45 -0.47 8.70
N ALA A 36 -6.47 0.42 7.70
CA ALA A 36 -7.69 1.01 7.19
C ALA A 36 -7.65 1.02 5.66
N SER A 37 -8.67 0.45 5.06
CA SER A 37 -8.84 0.31 3.61
C SER A 37 -10.27 -0.11 3.30
N PRO A 38 -10.77 0.01 2.05
CA PRO A 38 -12.11 -0.48 1.73
C PRO A 38 -12.16 -2.01 1.84
N LEU A 39 -12.86 -2.53 2.84
CA LEU A 39 -13.11 -3.96 3.02
C LEU A 39 -14.48 -4.36 2.50
N SER A 40 -15.30 -3.39 2.13
CA SER A 40 -16.62 -3.53 1.49
C SER A 40 -16.69 -2.76 0.17
N GLY A 41 -17.77 -2.96 -0.59
CA GLY A 41 -17.99 -2.30 -1.87
C GLY A 41 -17.08 -2.77 -3.01
N THR A 42 -17.03 -1.99 -4.08
CA THR A 42 -16.34 -2.34 -5.33
C THR A 42 -14.82 -2.40 -5.20
N GLY A 43 -14.23 -1.67 -4.24
CA GLY A 43 -12.80 -1.65 -3.93
C GLY A 43 -12.33 -2.73 -2.96
N ALA A 44 -13.23 -3.56 -2.43
CA ALA A 44 -12.94 -4.51 -1.35
C ALA A 44 -11.80 -5.49 -1.68
N HIS A 45 -11.63 -5.88 -2.94
CA HIS A 45 -10.54 -6.78 -3.35
C HIS A 45 -9.16 -6.15 -3.14
N GLN A 46 -9.01 -4.84 -3.39
CA GLN A 46 -7.75 -4.12 -3.19
C GLN A 46 -7.52 -3.80 -1.70
N GLY A 47 -8.58 -3.44 -0.97
CA GLY A 47 -8.49 -3.20 0.47
C GLY A 47 -8.15 -4.47 1.24
N LYS A 48 -8.76 -5.60 0.88
CA LYS A 48 -8.45 -6.90 1.47
C LYS A 48 -7.02 -7.36 1.17
N ASP A 49 -6.50 -6.98 0.01
CA ASP A 49 -5.10 -7.22 -0.35
C ASP A 49 -4.14 -6.51 0.64
N ILE A 50 -4.42 -5.26 1.00
CA ILE A 50 -3.67 -4.52 2.05
C ILE A 50 -3.76 -5.23 3.39
N GLU A 51 -4.97 -5.58 3.86
CA GLU A 51 -5.15 -6.29 5.13
C GLU A 51 -4.36 -7.60 5.15
N ASN A 52 -4.45 -8.39 4.08
CA ASN A 52 -3.75 -9.66 3.97
C ASN A 52 -2.23 -9.50 4.00
N GLY A 53 -1.67 -8.50 3.31
CA GLY A 53 -0.24 -8.21 3.35
C GLY A 53 0.23 -7.82 4.76
N ALA A 54 -0.51 -6.94 5.43
CA ALA A 54 -0.23 -6.55 6.81
C ALA A 54 -0.32 -7.74 7.77
N ARG A 55 -1.33 -8.61 7.60
CA ARG A 55 -1.51 -9.83 8.40
C ARG A 55 -0.34 -10.80 8.25
N MET A 56 0.16 -11.01 7.03
CA MET A 56 1.36 -11.84 6.81
C MET A 56 2.57 -11.29 7.56
N ALA A 57 2.77 -9.96 7.56
CA ALA A 57 3.88 -9.35 8.30
C ALA A 57 3.72 -9.52 9.81
N ILE A 58 2.51 -9.34 10.35
CA ILE A 58 2.20 -9.56 11.77
C ILE A 58 2.54 -10.98 12.20
N ASP A 59 2.17 -11.99 11.39
CA ASP A 59 2.46 -13.39 11.70
C ASP A 59 3.97 -13.67 11.66
N ASP A 60 4.68 -13.13 10.66
CA ASP A 60 6.14 -13.27 10.56
C ASP A 60 6.86 -12.61 11.75
N LEU A 61 6.37 -11.45 12.22
CA LEU A 61 6.92 -10.77 13.40
C LEU A 61 6.66 -11.55 14.69
N ASN A 62 5.46 -12.13 14.84
CA ASN A 62 5.12 -12.98 15.98
C ASN A 62 5.99 -14.26 16.00
N ALA A 63 6.23 -14.86 14.82
CA ALA A 63 7.12 -16.01 14.70
C ALA A 63 8.57 -15.70 15.06
N LYS A 64 9.06 -14.48 14.76
CA LYS A 64 10.41 -14.03 15.13
C LYS A 64 10.61 -13.81 16.62
N GLY A 65 9.55 -13.62 17.40
CA GLY A 65 9.63 -13.47 18.84
C GLY A 65 10.41 -12.24 19.31
N ILE A 66 10.20 -11.09 18.70
CA ILE A 66 10.91 -9.82 18.99
C ILE A 66 10.71 -9.41 20.44
N VAL A 67 11.80 -8.93 21.06
CA VAL A 67 11.84 -8.41 22.44
C VAL A 67 12.15 -6.91 22.41
N LEU A 68 11.38 -6.09 23.13
CA LEU A 68 11.65 -4.67 23.36
C LEU A 68 11.60 -4.39 24.87
N GLY A 69 12.58 -3.67 25.40
CA GLY A 69 12.63 -3.34 26.83
C GLY A 69 12.56 -4.55 27.75
N GLY A 70 13.16 -5.68 27.35
CA GLY A 70 13.15 -6.95 28.10
C GLY A 70 11.81 -7.72 28.01
N ARG A 71 10.83 -7.28 27.25
CA ARG A 71 9.50 -7.91 27.11
C ARG A 71 9.29 -8.45 25.69
N LYS A 72 8.85 -9.70 25.60
CA LYS A 72 8.44 -10.30 24.29
C LYS A 72 7.25 -9.54 23.75
N LEU A 73 7.29 -9.19 22.45
CA LEU A 73 6.16 -8.53 21.77
C LEU A 73 5.13 -9.57 21.30
N GLN A 74 3.87 -9.16 21.39
CA GLN A 74 2.75 -9.79 20.71
C GLN A 74 2.15 -8.77 19.74
N TRP A 75 2.37 -8.95 18.46
CA TRP A 75 1.83 -8.10 17.42
C TRP A 75 0.38 -8.48 17.12
N VAL A 76 -0.49 -7.47 17.02
CA VAL A 76 -1.93 -7.63 16.76
C VAL A 76 -2.34 -6.70 15.65
N LEU A 77 -3.02 -7.24 14.63
CA LEU A 77 -3.61 -6.44 13.56
C LEU A 77 -5.03 -6.03 13.96
N GLN A 78 -5.34 -4.75 13.78
CA GLN A 78 -6.69 -4.19 13.95
C GLN A 78 -7.18 -3.62 12.61
N PRO A 79 -7.91 -4.39 11.81
CA PRO A 79 -8.44 -3.94 10.53
C PRO A 79 -9.74 -3.15 10.70
N GLU A 80 -9.89 -2.10 9.88
CA GLU A 80 -11.07 -1.26 9.82
C GLU A 80 -11.45 -1.00 8.35
N ASP A 81 -12.75 -0.98 8.09
CA ASP A 81 -13.31 -0.70 6.77
C ASP A 81 -13.62 0.79 6.62
N ASP A 82 -12.91 1.46 5.73
CA ASP A 82 -13.15 2.87 5.40
C ASP A 82 -14.10 3.05 4.21
N ALA A 83 -14.58 1.95 3.62
CA ALA A 83 -15.52 1.91 2.50
C ALA A 83 -15.13 2.80 1.30
N ALA A 84 -13.86 3.22 1.19
CA ALA A 84 -13.35 4.24 0.26
C ALA A 84 -14.05 5.61 0.40
N ASP A 85 -14.76 5.85 1.49
CA ASP A 85 -15.49 7.09 1.76
C ASP A 85 -14.71 8.01 2.70
N PRO A 86 -14.47 9.30 2.34
CA PRO A 86 -13.66 10.20 3.16
C PRO A 86 -14.20 10.44 4.58
N LYS A 87 -15.53 10.45 4.78
CA LYS A 87 -16.13 10.64 6.11
C LYS A 87 -15.95 9.40 6.95
N THR A 88 -16.21 8.22 6.38
CA THR A 88 -15.98 6.92 7.02
C THR A 88 -14.50 6.76 7.35
N GLY A 89 -13.59 7.13 6.44
CA GLY A 89 -12.15 7.11 6.67
C GLY A 89 -11.71 7.97 7.87
N ALA A 90 -12.29 9.16 8.04
CA ALA A 90 -12.05 10.00 9.22
C ALA A 90 -12.58 9.36 10.51
N ALA A 91 -13.79 8.77 10.48
CA ALA A 91 -14.36 8.08 11.63
C ALA A 91 -13.53 6.85 12.02
N VAL A 92 -13.09 6.07 11.05
CA VAL A 92 -12.19 4.93 11.24
C VAL A 92 -10.85 5.37 11.83
N ALA A 93 -10.29 6.49 11.36
CA ALA A 93 -9.05 7.02 11.92
C ALA A 93 -9.22 7.33 13.41
N GLN A 94 -10.32 7.98 13.81
CA GLN A 94 -10.59 8.25 15.22
C GLN A 94 -10.75 6.95 16.02
N LYS A 95 -11.45 5.95 15.49
CA LYS A 95 -11.61 4.63 16.12
C LYS A 95 -10.25 3.94 16.38
N LEU A 96 -9.31 4.01 15.43
CA LEU A 96 -7.97 3.46 15.60
C LEU A 96 -7.15 4.25 16.65
N VAL A 97 -7.32 5.58 16.72
CA VAL A 97 -6.73 6.42 17.78
C VAL A 97 -7.26 6.00 19.15
N ASP A 98 -8.58 5.85 19.30
CA ASP A 98 -9.22 5.44 20.56
C ASP A 98 -8.80 4.03 20.99
N ALA A 99 -8.57 3.14 20.02
CA ALA A 99 -8.03 1.80 20.24
C ALA A 99 -6.54 1.79 20.65
N LYS A 100 -5.87 2.96 20.64
CA LYS A 100 -4.47 3.13 21.00
C LYS A 100 -3.55 2.25 20.16
N VAL A 101 -3.74 2.25 18.84
CA VAL A 101 -2.81 1.56 17.95
C VAL A 101 -1.44 2.26 17.97
N ALA A 102 -0.37 1.48 17.89
CA ALA A 102 0.99 2.01 17.89
C ALA A 102 1.40 2.59 16.53
N ALA A 103 0.74 2.18 15.44
CA ALA A 103 1.00 2.60 14.07
C ALA A 103 -0.21 2.27 13.18
N VAL A 104 -0.30 2.89 12.00
CA VAL A 104 -1.35 2.61 11.01
C VAL A 104 -0.74 2.33 9.64
N VAL A 105 -1.13 1.21 9.03
CA VAL A 105 -0.90 0.89 7.62
C VAL A 105 -2.19 1.17 6.84
N GLY A 106 -2.15 2.17 6.00
CA GLY A 106 -3.34 2.66 5.29
C GLY A 106 -3.31 4.18 5.14
N HIS A 107 -4.36 4.77 4.68
CA HIS A 107 -5.48 4.19 3.95
C HIS A 107 -5.10 3.84 2.50
N LEU A 108 -5.99 3.16 1.76
CA LEU A 108 -5.76 2.87 0.36
C LEU A 108 -5.99 4.12 -0.48
N ASN A 109 -7.19 4.69 -0.43
CA ASN A 109 -7.60 5.78 -1.31
C ASN A 109 -7.03 7.12 -0.83
N SER A 110 -6.59 7.95 -1.76
CA SER A 110 -6.10 9.31 -1.45
C SER A 110 -7.15 10.15 -0.71
N GLY A 111 -8.43 10.00 -1.09
CA GLY A 111 -9.55 10.71 -0.48
C GLY A 111 -9.81 10.34 0.98
N THR A 112 -9.49 9.12 1.42
CA THR A 112 -9.58 8.69 2.82
C THR A 112 -8.29 8.98 3.58
N THR A 113 -7.12 8.83 2.91
CA THR A 113 -5.80 9.02 3.51
C THR A 113 -5.57 10.45 4.00
N VAL A 114 -5.92 11.44 3.18
CA VAL A 114 -5.64 12.87 3.49
C VAL A 114 -6.36 13.33 4.76
N PRO A 115 -7.70 13.20 4.91
CA PRO A 115 -8.37 13.61 6.16
C PRO A 115 -7.96 12.76 7.36
N ALA A 116 -7.75 11.45 7.19
CA ALA A 116 -7.32 10.55 8.26
C ALA A 116 -5.93 10.92 8.81
N SER A 117 -5.01 11.35 7.95
CA SER A 117 -3.64 11.69 8.36
C SER A 117 -3.58 12.84 9.37
N LYS A 118 -4.52 13.81 9.29
CA LYS A 118 -4.63 14.88 10.28
C LYS A 118 -5.03 14.34 11.66
N ILE A 119 -5.95 13.36 11.70
CA ILE A 119 -6.41 12.75 12.94
C ILE A 119 -5.27 11.97 13.60
N TYR A 120 -4.55 11.15 12.83
CA TYR A 120 -3.37 10.43 13.32
C TYR A 120 -2.26 11.37 13.76
N ALA A 121 -2.00 12.46 13.02
CA ALA A 121 -0.99 13.44 13.36
C ALA A 121 -1.28 14.15 14.69
N ASN A 122 -2.54 14.54 14.93
CA ASN A 122 -2.97 15.14 16.20
C ASN A 122 -2.81 14.19 17.38
N ALA A 123 -2.93 12.88 17.16
CA ALA A 123 -2.71 11.83 18.17
C ALA A 123 -1.25 11.37 18.26
N GLY A 124 -0.35 11.89 17.42
CA GLY A 124 1.06 11.47 17.37
C GLY A 124 1.28 10.06 16.83
N ILE A 125 0.30 9.45 16.17
CA ILE A 125 0.37 8.09 15.63
C ILE A 125 0.93 8.11 14.21
N PRO A 126 2.07 7.45 13.93
CA PRO A 126 2.60 7.36 12.58
C PRO A 126 1.73 6.50 11.66
N GLN A 127 1.58 6.98 10.43
CA GLN A 127 0.84 6.35 9.36
C GLN A 127 1.75 6.10 8.17
N ILE A 128 1.76 4.89 7.62
CA ILE A 128 2.38 4.56 6.34
C ILE A 128 1.29 4.12 5.36
N SER A 129 1.07 4.90 4.29
CA SER A 129 0.18 4.46 3.22
C SER A 129 0.94 3.54 2.25
N PRO A 130 0.40 2.33 1.96
CA PRO A 130 0.95 1.41 0.98
C PRO A 130 0.40 1.66 -0.44
N ALA A 131 -0.46 2.68 -0.62
CA ALA A 131 -1.23 2.87 -1.84
C ALA A 131 -1.50 4.32 -2.22
N ALA A 132 -1.82 5.22 -1.28
CA ALA A 132 -2.21 6.60 -1.61
C ALA A 132 -1.07 7.39 -2.25
N THR A 133 -1.29 7.84 -3.48
CA THR A 133 -0.28 8.48 -4.32
C THR A 133 -0.37 10.00 -4.37
N THR A 134 -1.48 10.61 -3.91
CA THR A 134 -1.63 12.07 -3.95
C THR A 134 -0.50 12.80 -3.23
N PRO A 135 0.15 13.80 -3.87
CA PRO A 135 1.18 14.61 -3.20
C PRO A 135 0.65 15.39 -1.99
N LEU A 136 -0.66 15.65 -1.94
CA LEU A 136 -1.28 16.38 -0.84
C LEU A 136 -1.07 15.68 0.51
N TYR A 137 -1.00 14.35 0.53
CA TYR A 137 -0.84 13.58 1.76
C TYR A 137 0.40 14.00 2.57
N THR A 138 1.57 14.02 1.94
CA THR A 138 2.85 14.37 2.60
C THR A 138 3.12 15.87 2.57
N ASN A 139 2.52 16.64 1.65
CA ASN A 139 2.65 18.10 1.59
C ASN A 139 1.89 18.85 2.69
N GLN A 140 1.03 18.17 3.48
CA GLN A 140 0.43 18.76 4.69
C GLN A 140 1.46 19.06 5.78
N GLY A 141 2.67 18.49 5.71
CA GLY A 141 3.76 18.75 6.63
C GLY A 141 3.70 17.97 7.94
N PHE A 142 2.80 16.98 8.06
CA PHE A 142 2.74 16.10 9.23
C PHE A 142 3.95 15.18 9.30
N LYS A 143 4.66 15.21 10.44
CA LYS A 143 5.84 14.35 10.66
C LYS A 143 5.50 12.87 10.84
N THR A 144 4.22 12.54 10.99
CA THR A 144 3.69 11.19 11.15
C THR A 144 3.23 10.54 9.85
N ALA A 145 3.24 11.28 8.72
CA ALA A 145 2.72 10.83 7.42
C ALA A 145 3.85 10.31 6.53
N PHE A 146 3.77 9.03 6.12
CA PHE A 146 4.74 8.37 5.25
C PHE A 146 4.05 7.54 4.18
N ARG A 147 4.74 7.29 3.04
CA ARG A 147 4.29 6.35 2.01
C ARG A 147 5.43 5.47 1.51
N VAL A 148 5.11 4.24 1.14
CA VAL A 148 6.06 3.28 0.55
C VAL A 148 5.84 3.05 -0.94
N VAL A 149 5.16 3.99 -1.60
CA VAL A 149 4.87 4.01 -3.04
C VAL A 149 5.27 5.35 -3.64
N ALA A 150 5.38 5.44 -4.97
CA ALA A 150 5.60 6.69 -5.69
C ALA A 150 4.38 7.62 -5.57
N ASN A 151 4.59 8.91 -5.73
CA ASN A 151 3.50 9.89 -5.77
C ASN A 151 3.06 10.22 -7.20
N ASP A 152 1.88 10.85 -7.34
CA ASP A 152 1.26 11.19 -8.62
C ASP A 152 2.11 12.13 -9.49
N ASN A 153 3.00 12.94 -8.91
CA ASN A 153 3.91 13.77 -9.70
C ASN A 153 4.84 12.92 -10.56
N LEU A 154 5.34 11.81 -10.00
CA LEU A 154 6.17 10.87 -10.75
C LEU A 154 5.33 10.02 -11.70
N VAL A 155 4.21 9.47 -11.21
CA VAL A 155 3.32 8.58 -11.98
C VAL A 155 2.77 9.30 -13.22
N GLY A 156 2.14 10.47 -13.03
CA GLY A 156 1.51 11.23 -14.12
C GLY A 156 2.51 11.65 -15.20
N ARG A 157 3.67 12.18 -14.78
CA ARG A 157 4.74 12.56 -15.71
C ARG A 157 5.26 11.36 -16.51
N THR A 158 5.49 10.22 -15.85
CA THR A 158 6.01 9.01 -16.49
C THR A 158 5.02 8.46 -17.51
N LEU A 159 3.72 8.39 -17.14
CA LEU A 159 2.67 7.94 -18.06
C LEU A 159 2.50 8.88 -19.25
N ALA A 160 2.62 10.20 -19.07
CA ALA A 160 2.60 11.15 -20.18
C ALA A 160 3.78 10.93 -21.13
N THR A 161 4.98 10.75 -20.58
CA THR A 161 6.18 10.45 -21.37
C THR A 161 6.02 9.12 -22.15
N TYR A 162 5.45 8.10 -21.52
CA TYR A 162 5.19 6.82 -22.16
C TYR A 162 4.15 6.92 -23.28
N ALA A 163 3.03 7.58 -23.01
CA ALA A 163 1.96 7.79 -24.01
C ALA A 163 2.50 8.49 -25.26
N ILE A 164 3.29 9.54 -25.08
CA ILE A 164 3.85 10.33 -26.20
C ILE A 164 5.03 9.60 -26.87
N GLY A 165 5.98 9.16 -26.06
CA GLY A 165 7.25 8.60 -26.55
C GLY A 165 7.12 7.21 -27.14
N THR A 166 6.41 6.30 -26.45
CA THR A 166 6.28 4.89 -26.81
C THR A 166 5.02 4.61 -27.60
N LEU A 167 3.86 5.07 -27.11
CA LEU A 167 2.60 4.86 -27.82
C LEU A 167 2.39 5.84 -28.97
N LYS A 168 3.27 6.83 -29.14
CA LYS A 168 3.25 7.83 -30.21
C LYS A 168 1.96 8.66 -30.27
N ALA A 169 1.31 8.81 -29.12
CA ALA A 169 0.05 9.55 -29.02
C ALA A 169 0.24 11.04 -29.38
N LYS A 170 -0.61 11.54 -30.25
CA LYS A 170 -0.71 12.95 -30.67
C LYS A 170 -1.95 13.58 -30.07
N LYS A 171 -3.08 12.87 -30.12
CA LYS A 171 -4.38 13.28 -29.60
C LYS A 171 -4.69 12.46 -28.34
N ILE A 172 -4.84 13.11 -27.24
CA ILE A 172 -5.06 12.46 -25.94
C ILE A 172 -6.39 12.97 -25.35
N ALA A 173 -7.26 12.05 -24.98
CA ALA A 173 -8.40 12.38 -24.13
C ALA A 173 -8.07 12.05 -22.69
N VAL A 174 -8.60 12.81 -21.75
CA VAL A 174 -8.42 12.60 -20.31
C VAL A 174 -9.79 12.50 -19.65
N ILE A 175 -9.98 11.45 -18.85
CA ILE A 175 -11.16 11.23 -18.02
C ILE A 175 -10.68 11.07 -16.58
N ASP A 176 -11.38 11.65 -15.60
CA ASP A 176 -11.19 11.38 -14.18
C ASP A 176 -12.51 11.09 -13.47
N ASP A 177 -12.44 10.40 -12.32
CA ASP A 177 -13.60 10.00 -11.52
C ASP A 177 -13.97 11.00 -10.43
N ARG A 178 -13.37 12.19 -10.44
CA ARG A 178 -13.58 13.26 -9.45
C ARG A 178 -13.18 12.88 -8.02
N THR A 179 -12.57 11.74 -7.79
CA THR A 179 -11.93 11.46 -6.51
C THR A 179 -10.63 12.23 -6.36
N ALA A 180 -10.14 12.39 -5.14
CA ALA A 180 -8.84 13.05 -4.88
C ALA A 180 -7.68 12.33 -5.60
N PHE A 181 -7.75 10.99 -5.76
CA PHE A 181 -6.81 10.21 -6.54
C PHE A 181 -6.97 10.45 -8.03
N GLY A 182 -8.16 10.14 -8.56
CA GLY A 182 -8.35 10.13 -10.02
C GLY A 182 -8.17 11.50 -10.66
N GLN A 183 -8.73 12.56 -10.06
CA GLN A 183 -8.55 13.92 -10.52
C GLN A 183 -7.08 14.37 -10.39
N GLY A 184 -6.45 14.11 -9.23
CA GLY A 184 -5.07 14.51 -8.98
C GLY A 184 -4.09 13.87 -9.98
N LEU A 185 -4.20 12.56 -10.20
CA LEU A 185 -3.35 11.85 -11.16
C LEU A 185 -3.59 12.32 -12.60
N ALA A 186 -4.86 12.57 -12.99
CA ALA A 186 -5.20 13.06 -14.31
C ALA A 186 -4.66 14.48 -14.56
N ASP A 187 -4.61 15.31 -13.54
CA ASP A 187 -4.02 16.66 -13.62
C ASP A 187 -2.49 16.57 -13.80
N GLU A 188 -1.81 15.68 -13.06
CA GLU A 188 -0.36 15.49 -13.21
C GLU A 188 0.00 14.89 -14.58
N PHE A 189 -0.82 13.97 -15.09
CA PHE A 189 -0.67 13.44 -16.45
C PHE A 189 -0.82 14.56 -17.51
N ALA A 190 -1.87 15.37 -17.42
CA ALA A 190 -2.11 16.48 -18.35
C ALA A 190 -0.99 17.53 -18.30
N LYS A 191 -0.45 17.84 -17.10
CA LYS A 191 0.75 18.67 -16.93
C LYS A 191 1.96 18.06 -17.63
N GLY A 192 2.13 16.73 -17.49
CA GLY A 192 3.19 15.98 -18.18
C GLY A 192 3.09 16.10 -19.70
N VAL A 193 1.89 15.95 -20.27
CA VAL A 193 1.64 16.12 -21.72
C VAL A 193 2.02 17.53 -22.17
N LYS A 194 1.55 18.54 -21.46
CA LYS A 194 1.88 19.95 -21.77
C LYS A 194 3.38 20.23 -21.72
N LYS A 195 4.07 19.69 -20.71
CA LYS A 195 5.52 19.90 -20.51
C LYS A 195 6.37 19.21 -21.56
N ALA A 196 5.89 18.12 -22.17
CA ALA A 196 6.66 17.35 -23.15
C ALA A 196 6.93 18.15 -24.45
N GLY A 197 6.15 19.17 -24.78
CA GLY A 197 6.41 20.07 -25.92
C GLY A 197 6.47 19.39 -27.29
N SER A 198 5.92 18.15 -27.43
CA SER A 198 6.12 17.24 -28.56
C SER A 198 5.08 17.37 -29.67
N GLY A 199 4.19 18.37 -29.59
CA GLY A 199 3.02 18.52 -30.46
C GLY A 199 1.85 17.58 -30.08
N ALA A 200 1.99 16.74 -29.06
CA ALA A 200 0.87 16.02 -28.48
C ALA A 200 -0.01 16.96 -27.63
N ALA A 201 -1.31 16.78 -27.73
CA ALA A 201 -2.27 17.67 -27.04
C ALA A 201 -3.41 16.88 -26.37
N VAL A 202 -3.87 17.42 -25.24
CA VAL A 202 -5.14 16.99 -24.65
C VAL A 202 -6.28 17.61 -25.45
N VAL A 203 -6.94 16.78 -26.27
CA VAL A 203 -8.01 17.19 -27.19
C VAL A 203 -9.41 17.11 -26.58
N SER A 204 -9.53 16.38 -25.44
CA SER A 204 -10.78 16.29 -24.67
C SER A 204 -10.45 16.07 -23.19
N ARG A 205 -11.12 16.81 -22.31
CA ARG A 205 -11.13 16.57 -20.87
C ARG A 205 -12.55 16.31 -20.42
N GLN A 206 -12.80 15.13 -19.86
CA GLN A 206 -14.09 14.68 -19.38
C GLN A 206 -13.97 14.19 -17.94
N PHE A 207 -15.08 14.01 -17.28
CA PHE A 207 -15.12 13.46 -15.94
C PHE A 207 -16.34 12.57 -15.73
N THR A 208 -16.22 11.67 -14.79
CA THR A 208 -17.28 10.78 -14.34
C THR A 208 -17.31 10.78 -12.80
N ASN A 209 -17.74 9.71 -12.18
CA ASN A 209 -17.62 9.46 -10.75
C ASN A 209 -17.20 8.01 -10.48
N ASP A 210 -16.78 7.74 -9.25
CA ASP A 210 -16.26 6.43 -8.81
C ASP A 210 -17.31 5.31 -8.72
N LYS A 211 -18.59 5.63 -8.97
CA LYS A 211 -19.73 4.69 -8.98
C LYS A 211 -20.44 4.64 -10.32
N ALA A 212 -19.92 5.36 -11.32
CA ALA A 212 -20.54 5.42 -12.65
C ALA A 212 -20.49 4.07 -13.35
N THR A 213 -21.55 3.77 -14.07
CA THR A 213 -21.71 2.54 -14.89
C THR A 213 -22.03 2.85 -16.34
N ASP A 214 -22.40 4.09 -16.66
CA ASP A 214 -22.67 4.55 -18.02
C ASP A 214 -21.74 5.68 -18.42
N PHE A 215 -21.05 5.52 -19.54
CA PHE A 215 -20.05 6.43 -20.08
C PHE A 215 -20.36 6.84 -21.52
N ASN A 216 -21.51 6.42 -22.06
CA ASN A 216 -21.86 6.61 -23.49
C ASN A 216 -21.78 8.08 -23.93
N ALA A 217 -22.28 9.00 -23.10
CA ALA A 217 -22.28 10.43 -23.44
C ALA A 217 -20.85 10.97 -23.57
N ILE A 218 -19.99 10.75 -22.57
CA ILE A 218 -18.59 11.25 -22.57
C ILE A 218 -17.75 10.53 -23.64
N LEU A 219 -17.94 9.22 -23.80
CA LEU A 219 -17.21 8.44 -24.81
C LEU A 219 -17.60 8.82 -26.23
N THR A 220 -18.87 9.19 -26.49
CA THR A 220 -19.32 9.72 -27.79
C THR A 220 -18.65 11.05 -28.11
N GLN A 221 -18.55 11.96 -27.14
CA GLN A 221 -17.82 13.22 -27.30
C GLN A 221 -16.33 13.00 -27.57
N ILE A 222 -15.72 12.05 -26.85
CA ILE A 222 -14.32 11.66 -27.02
C ILE A 222 -14.11 11.05 -28.41
N ARG A 223 -15.00 10.17 -28.86
CA ARG A 223 -14.93 9.54 -30.19
C ARG A 223 -14.87 10.58 -31.32
N ALA A 224 -15.63 11.66 -31.22
CA ALA A 224 -15.61 12.74 -32.21
C ALA A 224 -14.24 13.45 -32.33
N ARG A 225 -13.38 13.32 -31.32
CA ARG A 225 -12.00 13.87 -31.33
C ARG A 225 -10.96 12.89 -31.87
N ASP A 226 -11.34 11.62 -32.07
CA ASP A 226 -10.50 10.53 -32.55
C ASP A 226 -9.13 10.50 -31.82
N PRO A 227 -9.10 10.25 -30.50
CA PRO A 227 -7.84 10.22 -29.74
C PRO A 227 -7.08 8.92 -29.98
N ASP A 228 -5.74 8.98 -29.89
CA ASP A 228 -4.84 7.83 -29.89
C ASP A 228 -4.86 7.11 -28.52
N VAL A 229 -4.99 7.91 -27.45
CA VAL A 229 -4.96 7.48 -26.05
C VAL A 229 -6.10 8.13 -25.29
N ILE A 230 -6.77 7.37 -24.44
CA ILE A 230 -7.59 7.86 -23.35
C ILE A 230 -6.83 7.61 -22.06
N PHE A 231 -6.49 8.67 -21.34
CA PHE A 231 -6.02 8.56 -19.97
C PHE A 231 -7.24 8.51 -19.04
N TYR A 232 -7.24 7.55 -18.12
CA TYR A 232 -8.25 7.46 -17.08
C TYR A 232 -7.63 7.54 -15.68
N GLY A 233 -8.03 8.54 -14.90
CA GLY A 233 -7.72 8.64 -13.48
C GLY A 233 -8.86 8.07 -12.65
N GLY A 234 -8.64 6.92 -12.03
CA GLY A 234 -9.64 6.23 -11.20
C GLY A 234 -9.32 4.74 -11.03
N MET A 235 -10.34 3.96 -10.63
CA MET A 235 -10.19 2.58 -10.20
C MET A 235 -10.71 1.58 -11.25
N ASP A 236 -10.28 0.32 -11.14
CA ASP A 236 -10.62 -0.78 -12.05
C ASP A 236 -12.12 -1.08 -12.15
N ALA A 237 -12.86 -0.91 -11.05
CA ALA A 237 -14.30 -1.14 -11.01
C ALA A 237 -15.08 -0.25 -11.99
N VAL A 238 -14.56 0.94 -12.31
CA VAL A 238 -15.11 1.87 -13.29
C VAL A 238 -14.46 1.68 -14.66
N ALA A 239 -13.15 1.43 -14.69
CA ALA A 239 -12.40 1.25 -15.93
C ALA A 239 -12.85 0.03 -16.75
N GLY A 240 -13.18 -1.09 -16.10
CA GLY A 240 -13.66 -2.30 -16.76
C GLY A 240 -14.94 -2.09 -17.58
N PRO A 241 -16.03 -1.61 -16.97
CA PRO A 241 -17.26 -1.23 -17.69
C PRO A 241 -17.03 -0.16 -18.76
N MET A 242 -16.15 0.82 -18.50
CA MET A 242 -15.79 1.85 -19.48
C MET A 242 -15.15 1.24 -20.73
N LEU A 243 -14.25 0.27 -20.58
CA LEU A 243 -13.63 -0.42 -21.70
C LEU A 243 -14.67 -1.18 -22.56
N LYS A 244 -15.67 -1.81 -21.93
CA LYS A 244 -16.77 -2.47 -22.67
C LYS A 244 -17.53 -1.47 -23.54
N GLN A 245 -17.82 -0.28 -23.00
CA GLN A 245 -18.51 0.76 -23.77
C GLN A 245 -17.59 1.40 -24.82
N MET A 246 -16.29 1.56 -24.56
CA MET A 246 -15.32 1.96 -25.60
C MET A 246 -15.33 0.98 -26.77
N LYS A 247 -15.35 -0.33 -26.51
CA LYS A 247 -15.42 -1.36 -27.54
C LYS A 247 -16.74 -1.27 -28.32
N ALA A 248 -17.87 -1.18 -27.62
CA ALA A 248 -19.20 -1.09 -28.23
C ALA A 248 -19.34 0.15 -29.15
N LEU A 249 -18.70 1.26 -28.78
CA LEU A 249 -18.67 2.51 -29.56
C LEU A 249 -17.60 2.52 -30.66
N GLY A 250 -16.81 1.45 -30.81
CA GLY A 250 -15.75 1.38 -31.82
C GLY A 250 -14.55 2.29 -31.56
N LEU A 251 -14.32 2.71 -30.29
CA LEU A 251 -13.16 3.53 -29.90
C LEU A 251 -11.88 2.70 -29.95
N ARG A 252 -10.97 3.07 -30.85
CA ARG A 252 -9.69 2.38 -31.06
C ARG A 252 -8.61 2.83 -30.05
N ALA A 253 -8.77 3.97 -29.42
CA ALA A 253 -7.83 4.54 -28.45
C ALA A 253 -7.38 3.51 -27.40
N LYS A 254 -6.10 3.53 -27.04
CA LYS A 254 -5.56 2.75 -25.93
C LYS A 254 -5.95 3.42 -24.61
N LEU A 255 -6.20 2.62 -23.58
CA LEU A 255 -6.42 3.14 -22.22
C LEU A 255 -5.09 3.20 -21.47
N VAL A 256 -4.75 4.35 -20.91
CA VAL A 256 -3.58 4.56 -20.04
C VAL A 256 -4.07 4.99 -18.66
N SER A 257 -3.55 4.38 -17.60
CA SER A 257 -4.03 4.65 -16.24
C SER A 257 -2.94 4.42 -15.18
N GLY A 258 -3.25 4.81 -13.95
CA GLY A 258 -2.43 4.55 -12.77
C GLY A 258 -2.66 3.15 -12.17
N ASP A 259 -2.20 3.00 -10.95
CA ASP A 259 -2.20 1.75 -10.17
C ASP A 259 -3.61 1.27 -9.80
N GLY A 260 -4.57 2.18 -9.66
CA GLY A 260 -5.96 1.84 -9.39
C GLY A 260 -6.61 0.91 -10.43
N VAL A 261 -6.10 0.90 -11.66
CA VAL A 261 -6.57 0.03 -12.76
C VAL A 261 -5.71 -1.22 -12.93
N CYS A 262 -4.52 -1.24 -12.33
CA CYS A 262 -3.51 -2.30 -12.53
C CYS A 262 -3.76 -3.58 -11.69
N SER A 263 -5.03 -3.94 -11.43
CA SER A 263 -5.40 -5.09 -10.61
C SER A 263 -5.48 -6.40 -11.41
N GLU A 264 -5.34 -7.53 -10.72
CA GLU A 264 -5.59 -8.86 -11.29
C GLU A 264 -7.09 -9.11 -11.57
N LYS A 265 -7.97 -8.23 -11.08
CA LYS A 265 -9.42 -8.29 -11.33
C LYS A 265 -9.82 -7.67 -12.66
N MET A 266 -8.96 -6.86 -13.27
CA MET A 266 -9.24 -6.15 -14.51
C MET A 266 -9.74 -7.05 -15.67
N PRO A 267 -9.18 -8.27 -15.90
CA PRO A 267 -9.67 -9.18 -16.92
C PRO A 267 -11.14 -9.59 -16.70
N LEU A 268 -11.53 -9.84 -15.47
CA LEU A 268 -12.92 -10.16 -15.13
C LEU A 268 -13.85 -8.97 -15.37
N LEU A 269 -13.42 -7.76 -15.02
CA LEU A 269 -14.22 -6.55 -15.12
C LEU A 269 -14.44 -6.12 -16.57
N ALA A 270 -13.40 -6.19 -17.39
CA ALA A 270 -13.43 -5.75 -18.79
C ALA A 270 -13.85 -6.85 -19.77
N GLY A 271 -13.68 -8.13 -19.40
CA GLY A 271 -13.97 -9.25 -20.28
C GLY A 271 -13.18 -9.14 -21.60
N ASP A 272 -13.84 -9.45 -22.71
CA ASP A 272 -13.27 -9.41 -24.06
C ASP A 272 -12.92 -8.01 -24.58
N ALA A 273 -13.35 -6.95 -23.88
CA ALA A 273 -12.97 -5.57 -24.17
C ALA A 273 -11.55 -5.23 -23.72
N LEU A 274 -10.94 -6.07 -22.88
CA LEU A 274 -9.58 -5.84 -22.40
C LEU A 274 -8.58 -5.83 -23.56
N GLY A 275 -8.68 -6.81 -24.48
CA GLY A 275 -7.83 -6.92 -25.66
C GLY A 275 -6.32 -6.93 -25.33
N ASP A 276 -5.51 -7.48 -26.23
CA ASP A 276 -4.05 -7.45 -26.07
C ASP A 276 -3.52 -6.03 -26.30
N ASP A 277 -2.67 -5.56 -25.39
CA ASP A 277 -2.06 -4.22 -25.46
C ASP A 277 -3.06 -3.06 -25.62
N LYS A 278 -4.29 -3.25 -25.12
CA LYS A 278 -5.34 -2.21 -25.10
C LYS A 278 -5.21 -1.30 -23.88
N VAL A 279 -4.80 -1.85 -22.74
CA VAL A 279 -4.66 -1.15 -21.46
C VAL A 279 -3.20 -1.11 -21.04
N TYR A 280 -2.72 0.07 -20.69
CA TYR A 280 -1.41 0.28 -20.08
C TYR A 280 -1.61 0.93 -18.72
N CYS A 281 -1.00 0.36 -17.69
CA CYS A 281 -1.09 0.92 -16.34
C CYS A 281 0.24 0.81 -15.61
N VAL A 282 0.44 1.63 -14.58
CA VAL A 282 1.63 1.53 -13.73
C VAL A 282 1.24 1.16 -12.31
N VAL A 283 2.05 0.32 -11.69
CA VAL A 283 2.08 0.19 -10.23
C VAL A 283 3.08 1.21 -9.70
N ALA A 284 2.69 1.94 -8.66
CA ALA A 284 3.49 3.02 -8.07
C ALA A 284 4.64 2.48 -7.19
N GLY A 285 5.35 1.47 -7.72
CA GLY A 285 6.48 0.81 -7.11
C GLY A 285 7.19 -0.12 -8.09
N GLY A 286 8.26 -0.75 -7.66
CA GLY A 286 8.97 -1.71 -8.50
C GLY A 286 10.27 -2.18 -7.88
N VAL A 287 10.56 -3.46 -8.11
CA VAL A 287 11.79 -4.12 -7.66
C VAL A 287 12.81 -4.21 -8.79
N GLY A 288 14.08 -4.04 -8.44
CA GLY A 288 15.17 -4.39 -9.35
C GLY A 288 15.39 -5.92 -9.38
N PRO A 289 16.23 -6.40 -10.29
CA PRO A 289 16.53 -7.83 -10.44
C PRO A 289 16.96 -8.51 -9.13
N ALA A 290 17.70 -7.81 -8.28
CA ALA A 290 18.19 -8.34 -7.00
C ALA A 290 17.08 -8.64 -5.99
N GLN A 291 15.96 -7.90 -6.01
CA GLN A 291 14.83 -8.09 -5.11
C GLN A 291 13.70 -8.92 -5.71
N GLU A 292 13.77 -9.25 -7.00
CA GLU A 292 12.68 -9.95 -7.72
C GLU A 292 12.39 -11.33 -7.11
N ALA A 293 13.42 -12.04 -6.67
CA ALA A 293 13.28 -13.34 -5.99
C ALA A 293 12.48 -13.23 -4.68
N GLY A 294 12.72 -12.17 -3.89
CA GLY A 294 11.99 -11.90 -2.64
C GLY A 294 10.52 -11.59 -2.89
N LEU A 295 10.21 -10.76 -3.90
CA LEU A 295 8.83 -10.47 -4.28
C LEU A 295 8.11 -11.72 -4.79
N ASN A 296 8.76 -12.55 -5.60
CA ASN A 296 8.18 -13.79 -6.10
C ASN A 296 7.90 -14.79 -4.96
N ALA A 297 8.80 -14.90 -3.99
CA ALA A 297 8.60 -15.73 -2.79
C ALA A 297 7.43 -15.22 -1.94
N PHE A 298 7.30 -13.90 -1.77
CA PHE A 298 6.15 -13.29 -1.11
C PHE A 298 4.84 -13.64 -1.84
N ASN A 299 4.79 -13.45 -3.16
CA ASN A 299 3.61 -13.73 -3.98
C ASN A 299 3.20 -15.22 -3.89
N ALA A 300 4.15 -16.13 -3.91
CA ALA A 300 3.89 -17.57 -3.76
C ALA A 300 3.29 -17.90 -2.37
N ARG A 301 3.85 -17.34 -1.29
CA ARG A 301 3.31 -17.49 0.08
C ARG A 301 1.89 -16.91 0.20
N TYR A 302 1.66 -15.73 -0.40
CA TYR A 302 0.35 -15.09 -0.43
C TYR A 302 -0.68 -15.99 -1.14
N GLN A 303 -0.36 -16.47 -2.34
CA GLN A 303 -1.21 -17.37 -3.12
C GLN A 303 -1.50 -18.67 -2.38
N GLN A 304 -0.50 -19.26 -1.72
CA GLN A 304 -0.67 -20.47 -0.92
C GLN A 304 -1.65 -20.24 0.24
N ARG A 305 -1.54 -19.09 0.92
CA ARG A 305 -2.32 -18.80 2.12
C ARG A 305 -3.76 -18.38 1.81
N TYR A 306 -3.95 -17.49 0.85
CA TYR A 306 -5.25 -16.86 0.59
C TYR A 306 -5.98 -17.44 -0.62
N LYS A 307 -5.35 -18.37 -1.36
CA LYS A 307 -5.90 -19.03 -2.57
C LYS A 307 -6.31 -18.04 -3.67
N MET A 308 -5.67 -16.87 -3.69
CA MET A 308 -5.87 -15.81 -4.67
C MET A 308 -4.54 -15.10 -4.96
N PRO A 309 -4.35 -14.52 -6.15
CA PRO A 309 -3.17 -13.73 -6.45
C PRO A 309 -3.17 -12.41 -5.67
N VAL A 310 -1.98 -11.87 -5.44
CA VAL A 310 -1.80 -10.48 -5.00
C VAL A 310 -2.48 -9.55 -6.02
N GLN A 311 -3.31 -8.62 -5.53
CA GLN A 311 -3.95 -7.65 -6.43
C GLN A 311 -2.98 -6.54 -6.85
N THR A 312 -2.37 -5.86 -5.89
CA THR A 312 -1.36 -4.81 -6.13
C THR A 312 -0.60 -4.45 -4.85
N TYR A 313 -1.30 -4.30 -3.71
CA TYR A 313 -0.80 -3.55 -2.56
C TYR A 313 -0.32 -4.41 -1.39
N ALA A 314 -0.60 -5.72 -1.38
CA ALA A 314 -0.20 -6.61 -0.29
C ALA A 314 1.30 -6.56 0.05
N PRO A 315 2.24 -6.59 -0.92
CA PRO A 315 3.66 -6.52 -0.60
C PRO A 315 4.07 -5.17 -0.01
N TYR A 316 3.44 -4.06 -0.41
CA TYR A 316 3.69 -2.74 0.16
C TYR A 316 3.14 -2.61 1.58
N ALA A 317 1.98 -3.21 1.87
CA ALA A 317 1.42 -3.26 3.21
C ALA A 317 2.27 -4.13 4.14
N TYR A 318 2.79 -5.26 3.65
CA TYR A 318 3.75 -6.09 4.36
C TYR A 318 5.00 -5.29 4.74
N ASP A 319 5.62 -4.62 3.77
CA ASP A 319 6.81 -3.82 4.02
C ASP A 319 6.55 -2.65 4.96
N ALA A 320 5.38 -2.01 4.89
CA ALA A 320 5.00 -0.94 5.81
C ALA A 320 5.00 -1.40 7.28
N VAL A 321 4.45 -2.60 7.57
CA VAL A 321 4.51 -3.20 8.91
C VAL A 321 5.95 -3.54 9.31
N MET A 322 6.75 -4.08 8.39
CA MET A 322 8.15 -4.42 8.66
C MET A 322 9.01 -3.18 8.92
N VAL A 323 8.72 -2.08 8.25
CA VAL A 323 9.35 -0.76 8.49
C VAL A 323 9.01 -0.24 9.88
N PHE A 324 7.75 -0.31 10.31
CA PHE A 324 7.37 0.03 11.68
C PHE A 324 8.11 -0.83 12.70
N ALA A 325 8.13 -2.15 12.52
CA ALA A 325 8.83 -3.05 13.42
C ALA A 325 10.32 -2.73 13.52
N LYS A 326 10.98 -2.44 12.39
CA LYS A 326 12.39 -2.04 12.36
C LYS A 326 12.63 -0.72 13.11
N ALA A 327 11.76 0.27 12.93
CA ALA A 327 11.87 1.55 13.65
C ALA A 327 11.68 1.38 15.17
N MET A 328 10.69 0.57 15.58
CA MET A 328 10.46 0.25 16.99
C MET A 328 11.64 -0.50 17.62
N GLN A 329 12.24 -1.45 16.89
CA GLN A 329 13.44 -2.16 17.34
C GLN A 329 14.63 -1.19 17.49
N ALA A 330 14.88 -0.29 16.53
CA ALA A 330 15.94 0.68 16.59
C ALA A 330 15.80 1.64 17.77
N ALA A 331 14.56 2.03 18.11
CA ALA A 331 14.24 2.85 19.27
C ALA A 331 14.12 2.08 20.60
N ASN A 332 14.18 0.74 20.55
CA ASN A 332 13.84 -0.14 21.67
C ASN A 332 12.49 0.23 22.35
N SER A 333 11.50 0.66 21.55
CA SER A 333 10.21 1.14 22.04
C SER A 333 9.10 1.00 20.98
N SER A 334 7.90 0.65 21.43
CA SER A 334 6.67 0.71 20.61
C SER A 334 5.87 2.00 20.81
N ASP A 335 6.35 2.92 21.64
CA ASP A 335 5.76 4.23 21.85
C ASP A 335 6.01 5.11 20.61
N PRO A 336 4.94 5.60 19.93
CA PRO A 336 5.08 6.44 18.75
C PRO A 336 6.03 7.62 18.92
N ALA A 337 5.96 8.33 20.03
CA ALA A 337 6.83 9.50 20.28
C ALA A 337 8.32 9.12 20.32
N LYS A 338 8.64 7.90 20.75
CA LYS A 338 10.03 7.43 20.88
C LYS A 338 10.58 6.86 19.58
N TYR A 339 9.77 6.14 18.79
CA TYR A 339 10.27 5.50 17.57
C TYR A 339 10.10 6.34 16.30
N LEU A 340 9.30 7.42 16.31
CA LEU A 340 9.09 8.28 15.15
C LEU A 340 10.39 8.83 14.52
N PRO A 341 11.40 9.28 15.30
CA PRO A 341 12.68 9.69 14.70
C PRO A 341 13.41 8.55 13.98
N ALA A 342 13.37 7.34 14.54
CA ALA A 342 13.94 6.14 13.90
C ALA A 342 13.17 5.74 12.64
N LEU A 343 11.85 5.93 12.62
CA LEU A 343 11.02 5.72 11.45
C LEU A 343 11.39 6.68 10.32
N ALA A 344 11.53 7.98 10.61
CA ALA A 344 11.92 8.98 9.62
C ALA A 344 13.32 8.72 9.02
N ALA A 345 14.21 8.10 9.79
CA ALA A 345 15.59 7.77 9.38
C ALA A 345 15.75 6.32 8.87
N VAL A 346 14.66 5.57 8.75
CA VAL A 346 14.71 4.14 8.40
C VAL A 346 15.37 3.90 7.05
N LYS A 347 16.15 2.81 6.97
CA LYS A 347 16.61 2.19 5.72
C LYS A 347 16.24 0.71 5.80
N HIS A 348 15.39 0.26 4.91
CA HIS A 348 14.87 -1.10 4.93
C HIS A 348 14.92 -1.70 3.52
N GLU A 349 15.43 -2.92 3.41
CA GLU A 349 15.33 -3.72 2.20
C GLU A 349 14.09 -4.61 2.37
N GLY A 350 13.04 -4.24 1.66
CA GLY A 350 11.75 -4.93 1.69
C GLY A 350 11.55 -5.83 0.48
N VAL A 351 10.41 -6.50 0.43
CA VAL A 351 10.00 -7.30 -0.74
C VAL A 351 9.62 -6.41 -1.94
N THR A 352 9.33 -5.13 -1.69
CA THR A 352 9.03 -4.13 -2.73
C THR A 352 10.25 -3.29 -3.13
N GLY A 353 11.42 -3.54 -2.55
CA GLY A 353 12.67 -2.82 -2.81
C GLY A 353 13.18 -2.06 -1.59
N SER A 354 14.14 -1.17 -1.83
CA SER A 354 14.74 -0.34 -0.79
C SER A 354 13.79 0.78 -0.35
N ILE A 355 13.54 0.87 0.95
CA ILE A 355 12.65 1.86 1.56
C ILE A 355 13.47 2.80 2.43
N ALA A 356 13.42 4.08 2.10
CA ALA A 356 13.90 5.19 2.90
C ALA A 356 13.04 6.42 2.57
N PHE A 357 12.83 7.29 3.55
CA PHE A 357 11.95 8.44 3.39
C PHE A 357 12.73 9.75 3.19
N ASP A 358 12.14 10.66 2.43
CA ASP A 358 12.57 12.04 2.35
C ASP A 358 12.04 12.84 3.58
N PRO A 359 12.43 14.13 3.76
CA PRO A 359 11.97 14.93 4.89
C PRO A 359 10.44 15.15 4.97
N LYS A 360 9.71 14.89 3.90
CA LYS A 360 8.25 14.98 3.84
C LYS A 360 7.55 13.66 4.20
N GLY A 361 8.29 12.54 4.16
CA GLY A 361 7.74 11.19 4.33
C GLY A 361 7.46 10.46 3.01
N ASP A 362 7.85 11.02 1.87
CA ASP A 362 7.78 10.34 0.56
C ASP A 362 8.92 9.33 0.41
N LEU A 363 8.66 8.27 -0.35
CA LEU A 363 9.67 7.26 -0.69
C LEU A 363 10.78 7.87 -1.54
N ARG A 364 12.05 7.74 -1.08
CA ARG A 364 13.21 8.13 -1.88
C ARG A 364 13.41 7.17 -3.03
N ASN A 365 13.84 7.69 -4.19
CA ASN A 365 14.16 6.89 -5.37
C ASN A 365 13.05 5.91 -5.77
N ALA A 366 11.80 6.36 -5.67
CA ALA A 366 10.64 5.56 -6.01
C ALA A 366 10.74 5.08 -7.47
N ALA A 367 10.46 3.79 -7.68
CA ALA A 367 10.36 3.18 -9.00
C ALA A 367 8.88 3.04 -9.40
N LEU A 368 8.65 2.84 -10.69
CA LEU A 368 7.35 2.50 -11.25
C LEU A 368 7.47 1.23 -12.08
N THR A 369 6.49 0.36 -12.02
CA THR A 369 6.41 -0.80 -12.91
C THR A 369 5.27 -0.63 -13.89
N LEU A 370 5.60 -0.62 -15.17
CA LEU A 370 4.63 -0.53 -16.26
C LEU A 370 4.14 -1.92 -16.63
N TYR A 371 2.84 -2.04 -16.80
CA TYR A 371 2.14 -3.26 -17.21
C TYR A 371 1.23 -3.02 -18.41
N THR A 372 0.93 -4.12 -19.09
CA THR A 372 -0.18 -4.24 -20.03
C THR A 372 -0.93 -5.55 -19.76
N PHE A 373 -1.97 -5.82 -20.53
CA PHE A 373 -2.69 -7.10 -20.47
C PHE A 373 -2.58 -7.79 -21.83
N ARG A 374 -2.28 -9.11 -21.79
CA ARG A 374 -2.22 -9.99 -22.96
C ARG A 374 -2.83 -11.33 -22.62
N LYS A 375 -3.71 -11.84 -23.47
CA LYS A 375 -4.45 -13.11 -23.25
C LYS A 375 -5.13 -13.14 -21.87
N GLY A 376 -5.67 -11.99 -21.44
CA GLY A 376 -6.34 -11.86 -20.15
C GLY A 376 -5.41 -11.89 -18.92
N GLN A 377 -4.10 -11.77 -19.09
CA GLN A 377 -3.13 -11.75 -17.99
C GLN A 377 -2.39 -10.42 -17.93
N LYS A 378 -2.10 -9.95 -16.71
CA LYS A 378 -1.26 -8.78 -16.48
C LYS A 378 0.20 -9.11 -16.77
N VAL A 379 0.83 -8.37 -17.69
CA VAL A 379 2.19 -8.60 -18.17
C VAL A 379 3.06 -7.41 -17.82
N LYS A 380 4.14 -7.65 -17.08
CA LYS A 380 5.17 -6.64 -16.79
C LYS A 380 5.92 -6.28 -18.07
N LEU A 381 5.99 -5.00 -18.38
CA LEU A 381 6.75 -4.48 -19.52
C LEU A 381 8.13 -4.01 -19.10
N GLN A 382 8.20 -3.11 -18.11
CA GLN A 382 9.47 -2.54 -17.64
C GLN A 382 9.32 -1.90 -16.26
N VAL A 383 10.45 -1.77 -15.57
CA VAL A 383 10.58 -0.96 -14.35
C VAL A 383 11.25 0.35 -14.74
N LEU A 384 10.63 1.47 -14.34
CA LEU A 384 11.05 2.84 -14.60
C LEU A 384 11.55 3.47 -13.28
N ARG A 385 12.64 4.24 -13.34
CA ARG A 385 13.25 4.93 -12.19
C ARG A 385 13.53 6.39 -12.52
#